data_e84b8ac5dead3a2304b76f30ef927bc0
#
_entry.id   e84b8ac5dead3a2304b76f30ef927bc0
#
_cell.length_a   1.000
_cell.length_b   1.000
_cell.length_c   1.000
_cell.angle_alpha   90.00
_cell.angle_beta   90.00
_cell.angle_gamma   90.00
#
_symmetry.space_group_name_H-M   'P 1'
#
loop_
_entity.id
_entity.type
_entity.pdbx_description
1 polymer ?
#
loop_
_entity_poly.entity_id
_entity_poly.type
_entity_poly.pdbx_seq_one_letter_code
_entity_poly.pdbx_strand_id
1 'polypeptide(L)'
;MNAVRHRQKARFMRLIRSINVHPCVSVDKFLRLLFNKPVKFIVLGSGSSVPHPKRTGSAYWLETESGSILLDFAPSAIHRMAQEDLDWANLDAVWISHFHLDHCGGLAPFLFGTKYAPETQNRKKPLKIVGPKGLKKLLDAFNKANDYRLFQQPFPLEITEVEPYENFEILNGIRAVAISTFHTEESCAIRITDNEDRAIVFSSDTGFSKDLSAFAKNADLFVLECSFVKDKPVEKHLELAEAMFLVRRAKPKRAMLTHFYAEWDDVDFEKEIELLAQKIKILKAVDGLRIDLS
;
A
#
# COMPACT_ATOMS: atom_id res chain seq x y z
N MET A 1 -25.02 16.67 -4.11
CA MET A 1 -24.90 15.40 -3.36
C MET A 1 -24.90 15.55 -1.84
N ASN A 2 -24.33 16.58 -1.25
CA ASN A 2 -24.27 16.75 0.23
C ASN A 2 -25.64 16.98 0.91
N ALA A 3 -26.57 17.66 0.28
CA ALA A 3 -27.89 17.97 0.89
C ALA A 3 -28.80 16.73 1.04
N VAL A 4 -28.67 15.75 0.14
CA VAL A 4 -29.47 14.50 0.20
C VAL A 4 -28.93 13.60 1.32
N ARG A 5 -27.60 13.51 1.49
CA ARG A 5 -26.97 12.79 2.61
C ARG A 5 -27.34 13.38 3.97
N HIS A 6 -27.40 14.71 4.10
CA HIS A 6 -27.80 15.37 5.34
C HIS A 6 -29.28 15.09 5.70
N ARG A 7 -30.18 15.08 4.73
CA ARG A 7 -31.62 14.78 4.97
C ARG A 7 -31.84 13.30 5.32
N GLN A 8 -31.14 12.38 4.70
CA GLN A 8 -31.18 10.95 5.06
C GLN A 8 -30.64 10.71 6.47
N LYS A 9 -29.51 11.34 6.84
CA LYS A 9 -28.92 11.26 8.18
C LYS A 9 -29.88 11.79 9.25
N ALA A 10 -30.57 12.92 8.99
CA ALA A 10 -31.54 13.51 9.92
C ALA A 10 -32.81 12.65 10.08
N ARG A 11 -33.29 12.03 9.00
CA ARG A 11 -34.47 11.15 9.02
C ARG A 11 -34.17 9.84 9.77
N PHE A 12 -32.96 9.30 9.62
CA PHE A 12 -32.50 8.10 10.30
C PHE A 12 -32.23 8.35 11.80
N MET A 13 -31.73 9.53 12.16
CA MET A 13 -31.54 9.94 13.58
C MET A 13 -32.87 10.06 14.33
N ARG A 14 -33.96 10.43 13.66
CA ARG A 14 -35.31 10.39 14.26
C ARG A 14 -35.82 8.98 14.48
N LEU A 15 -35.49 8.05 13.58
CA LEU A 15 -35.87 6.63 13.70
C LEU A 15 -35.15 5.93 14.86
N ILE A 16 -33.86 6.22 15.07
CA ILE A 16 -33.08 5.64 16.18
C ILE A 16 -33.53 6.14 17.54
N ARG A 17 -33.99 7.39 17.65
CA ARG A 17 -34.53 7.91 18.91
C ARG A 17 -35.82 7.24 19.36
N SER A 18 -36.51 6.53 18.46
CA SER A 18 -37.72 5.76 18.75
C SER A 18 -37.46 4.28 19.11
N ILE A 19 -36.20 3.82 19.00
CA ILE A 19 -35.83 2.45 19.35
C ILE A 19 -35.00 2.53 20.65
N ASN A 20 -35.55 1.97 21.73
CA ASN A 20 -34.86 1.89 23.03
C ASN A 20 -33.66 0.95 22.92
N VAL A 21 -32.50 1.46 22.49
CA VAL A 21 -31.26 0.69 22.40
C VAL A 21 -30.49 0.82 23.72
N HIS A 22 -30.15 -0.30 24.30
CA HIS A 22 -29.35 -0.41 25.52
C HIS A 22 -28.05 0.44 25.44
N PRO A 23 -27.56 1.08 26.53
CA PRO A 23 -26.54 2.14 26.52
C PRO A 23 -25.10 1.68 26.31
N CYS A 24 -24.84 0.53 25.69
CA CYS A 24 -23.50 -0.06 25.61
C CYS A 24 -22.72 0.25 24.32
N VAL A 25 -23.32 0.87 23.31
CA VAL A 25 -22.61 1.30 22.08
C VAL A 25 -23.03 2.72 21.77
N SER A 26 -22.07 3.65 21.71
CA SER A 26 -22.40 5.03 21.33
C SER A 26 -23.02 5.05 19.93
N VAL A 27 -24.08 5.83 19.74
CA VAL A 27 -24.78 6.02 18.46
C VAL A 27 -23.78 6.38 17.34
N ASP A 28 -22.72 7.10 17.69
CA ASP A 28 -21.62 7.43 16.78
C ASP A 28 -20.86 6.17 16.32
N LYS A 29 -20.58 5.22 17.20
CA LYS A 29 -19.90 3.98 16.86
C LYS A 29 -20.77 3.09 15.97
N PHE A 30 -22.08 3.06 16.24
CA PHE A 30 -23.05 2.31 15.41
C PHE A 30 -23.24 2.95 14.04
N LEU A 31 -23.30 4.29 13.95
CA LEU A 31 -23.37 5.02 12.67
C LEU A 31 -22.07 4.86 11.87
N ARG A 32 -20.92 4.86 12.51
CA ARG A 32 -19.63 4.57 11.85
C ARG A 32 -19.61 3.17 11.24
N LEU A 33 -20.08 2.14 11.96
CA LEU A 33 -20.15 0.76 11.46
C LEU A 33 -21.08 0.60 10.23
N LEU A 34 -22.13 1.42 10.11
CA LEU A 34 -23.08 1.38 8.99
C LEU A 34 -22.65 2.18 7.76
N PHE A 35 -21.73 3.14 7.91
CA PHE A 35 -21.35 4.07 6.84
C PHE A 35 -19.86 4.04 6.47
N ASN A 36 -19.04 3.27 7.20
CA ASN A 36 -17.64 3.13 6.86
C ASN A 36 -17.46 2.21 5.65
N LYS A 37 -16.80 2.73 4.63
CA LYS A 37 -16.27 1.87 3.58
C LYS A 37 -15.16 1.00 4.19
N PRO A 38 -15.18 -0.31 3.97
CA PRO A 38 -14.05 -1.14 4.40
C PRO A 38 -12.77 -0.64 3.72
N VAL A 39 -11.68 -0.63 4.47
CA VAL A 39 -10.36 -0.43 3.87
C VAL A 39 -10.06 -1.66 3.04
N LYS A 40 -9.76 -1.47 1.76
CA LYS A 40 -9.44 -2.57 0.84
C LYS A 40 -7.98 -2.51 0.44
N PHE A 41 -7.34 -3.65 0.47
CA PHE A 41 -5.97 -3.83 -0.01
C PHE A 41 -5.97 -4.78 -1.20
N ILE A 42 -5.39 -4.35 -2.32
CA ILE A 42 -5.38 -5.10 -3.58
C ILE A 42 -3.93 -5.25 -4.03
N VAL A 43 -3.53 -6.49 -4.29
CA VAL A 43 -2.20 -6.80 -4.84
C VAL A 43 -2.23 -6.59 -6.35
N LEU A 44 -1.51 -5.60 -6.84
CA LEU A 44 -1.35 -5.39 -8.28
C LEU A 44 -0.16 -6.18 -8.82
N GLY A 45 0.89 -6.34 -7.99
CA GLY A 45 2.07 -7.10 -8.35
C GLY A 45 2.74 -7.70 -7.12
N SER A 46 3.01 -8.99 -7.16
CA SER A 46 3.55 -9.81 -6.07
C SER A 46 4.96 -10.35 -6.33
N GLY A 47 5.53 -10.02 -7.49
CA GLY A 47 6.86 -10.45 -7.92
C GLY A 47 7.93 -9.39 -7.69
N SER A 48 9.12 -9.70 -8.18
CA SER A 48 10.34 -8.90 -8.09
C SER A 48 10.66 -8.19 -9.41
N SER A 49 11.90 -7.70 -9.54
CA SER A 49 12.43 -7.13 -10.78
C SER A 49 12.59 -8.15 -11.93
N VAL A 50 12.61 -9.45 -11.62
CA VAL A 50 12.78 -10.51 -12.60
C VAL A 50 11.45 -10.79 -13.31
N PRO A 51 11.39 -10.74 -14.66
CA PRO A 51 10.17 -11.03 -15.40
C PRO A 51 9.60 -12.41 -15.06
N HIS A 52 8.31 -12.47 -14.77
CA HIS A 52 7.63 -13.71 -14.42
C HIS A 52 6.23 -13.77 -15.07
N PRO A 53 5.77 -14.94 -15.58
CA PRO A 53 4.50 -15.02 -16.33
C PRO A 53 3.25 -14.83 -15.45
N LYS A 54 3.35 -15.05 -14.14
CA LYS A 54 2.22 -15.01 -13.20
C LYS A 54 2.32 -13.89 -12.15
N ARG A 55 3.46 -13.22 -12.02
CA ARG A 55 3.71 -12.18 -11.02
C ARG A 55 4.33 -10.97 -11.69
N THR A 56 3.80 -9.81 -11.43
CA THR A 56 4.34 -8.54 -11.89
C THR A 56 5.10 -7.83 -10.77
N GLY A 57 5.90 -6.82 -11.09
CA GLY A 57 6.69 -6.08 -10.12
C GLY A 57 5.84 -5.41 -9.03
N SER A 58 6.47 -5.01 -7.95
CA SER A 58 5.86 -4.56 -6.69
C SER A 58 4.90 -3.38 -6.87
N ALA A 59 3.61 -3.59 -6.58
CA ALA A 59 2.61 -2.53 -6.52
C ALA A 59 1.38 -3.00 -5.74
N TYR A 60 0.84 -2.14 -4.87
CA TYR A 60 -0.33 -2.47 -4.05
C TYR A 60 -1.25 -1.27 -3.95
N TRP A 61 -2.54 -1.50 -4.19
CA TRP A 61 -3.57 -0.48 -4.10
C TRP A 61 -4.28 -0.56 -2.75
N LEU A 62 -4.33 0.55 -2.05
CA LEU A 62 -5.03 0.71 -0.77
C LEU A 62 -6.18 1.69 -0.93
N GLU A 63 -7.42 1.23 -0.74
CA GLU A 63 -8.59 2.10 -0.64
C GLU A 63 -8.88 2.41 0.82
N THR A 64 -8.98 3.69 1.14
CA THR A 64 -9.37 4.21 2.45
C THR A 64 -10.64 5.04 2.33
N GLU A 65 -11.22 5.46 3.45
CA GLU A 65 -12.34 6.42 3.42
C GLU A 65 -11.95 7.78 2.84
N SER A 66 -10.66 8.14 2.92
CA SER A 66 -10.12 9.44 2.47
C SER A 66 -9.61 9.44 1.03
N GLY A 67 -9.50 8.28 0.41
CA GLY A 67 -9.02 8.15 -0.96
C GLY A 67 -8.19 6.89 -1.18
N SER A 68 -7.55 6.82 -2.34
CA SER A 68 -6.71 5.71 -2.78
C SER A 68 -5.23 6.04 -2.66
N ILE A 69 -4.45 5.04 -2.26
CA ILE A 69 -2.99 5.11 -2.14
C ILE A 69 -2.39 3.94 -2.91
N LEU A 70 -1.43 4.20 -3.77
CA LEU A 70 -0.62 3.18 -4.41
C LEU A 70 0.69 3.05 -3.65
N LEU A 71 1.01 1.85 -3.15
CA LEU A 71 2.27 1.53 -2.51
C LEU A 71 3.18 0.88 -3.54
N ASP A 72 4.24 1.56 -3.86
CA ASP A 72 5.15 1.31 -4.99
C ASP A 72 4.47 1.34 -6.36
N PHE A 73 5.27 1.56 -7.38
CA PHE A 73 4.79 1.79 -8.73
C PHE A 73 5.66 1.08 -9.76
N ALA A 74 5.61 -0.26 -9.79
CA ALA A 74 6.22 -1.02 -10.87
C ALA A 74 5.67 -0.61 -12.24
N PRO A 75 6.41 -0.78 -13.34
CA PRO A 75 5.93 -0.46 -14.70
C PRO A 75 4.62 -1.16 -15.07
N SER A 76 4.42 -2.38 -14.58
CA SER A 76 3.19 -3.17 -14.77
C SER A 76 1.96 -2.63 -14.06
N ALA A 77 2.13 -1.83 -12.99
CA ALA A 77 1.04 -1.33 -12.17
C ALA A 77 0.02 -0.51 -12.99
N ILE A 78 0.47 0.22 -14.03
CA ILE A 78 -0.41 0.99 -14.91
C ILE A 78 -1.45 0.08 -15.57
N HIS A 79 -0.98 -1.02 -16.14
CA HIS A 79 -1.84 -1.99 -16.81
C HIS A 79 -2.70 -2.77 -15.80
N ARG A 80 -2.12 -3.14 -14.66
CA ARG A 80 -2.83 -3.85 -13.59
C ARG A 80 -3.95 -3.02 -12.99
N MET A 81 -3.77 -1.72 -12.76
CA MET A 81 -4.86 -0.84 -12.29
C MET A 81 -6.05 -0.85 -13.25
N ALA A 82 -5.80 -0.83 -14.57
CA ALA A 82 -6.87 -0.90 -15.57
C ALA A 82 -7.55 -2.28 -15.60
N GLN A 83 -6.79 -3.38 -15.50
CA GLN A 83 -7.34 -4.74 -15.44
C GLN A 83 -8.19 -5.00 -14.21
N GLU A 84 -7.87 -4.36 -13.08
CA GLU A 84 -8.59 -4.49 -11.82
C GLU A 84 -9.76 -3.49 -11.69
N ASP A 85 -10.10 -2.75 -12.76
CA ASP A 85 -11.16 -1.73 -12.78
C ASP A 85 -11.00 -0.67 -11.67
N LEU A 86 -9.75 -0.28 -11.37
CA LEU A 86 -9.47 0.74 -10.37
C LEU A 86 -9.57 2.14 -10.97
N ASP A 87 -9.99 3.10 -10.16
CA ASP A 87 -10.10 4.52 -10.56
C ASP A 87 -8.72 5.19 -10.56
N TRP A 88 -7.84 4.72 -11.45
CA TRP A 88 -6.47 5.21 -11.61
C TRP A 88 -6.41 6.70 -11.98
N ALA A 89 -7.42 7.21 -12.69
CA ALA A 89 -7.49 8.61 -13.08
C ALA A 89 -7.68 9.55 -11.87
N ASN A 90 -8.26 9.06 -10.79
CA ASN A 90 -8.46 9.78 -9.53
C ASN A 90 -7.60 9.24 -8.37
N LEU A 91 -6.51 8.51 -8.67
CA LEU A 91 -5.55 8.08 -7.65
C LEU A 91 -5.10 9.30 -6.81
N ASP A 92 -5.26 9.21 -5.48
CA ASP A 92 -5.03 10.36 -4.59
C ASP A 92 -3.55 10.48 -4.16
N ALA A 93 -2.89 9.35 -3.86
CA ALA A 93 -1.50 9.36 -3.45
C ALA A 93 -0.72 8.14 -3.96
N VAL A 94 0.59 8.31 -4.11
CA VAL A 94 1.58 7.27 -4.36
C VAL A 94 2.62 7.33 -3.25
N TRP A 95 2.94 6.22 -2.64
CA TRP A 95 4.11 6.03 -1.80
C TRP A 95 5.17 5.28 -2.59
N ILE A 96 6.39 5.81 -2.66
CA ILE A 96 7.57 5.14 -3.22
C ILE A 96 8.50 4.78 -2.08
N SER A 97 8.79 3.50 -1.96
CA SER A 97 9.62 2.97 -0.88
C SER A 97 11.11 3.17 -1.12
N HIS A 98 11.55 2.99 -2.36
CA HIS A 98 12.93 3.18 -2.85
C HIS A 98 12.95 3.29 -4.39
N PHE A 99 14.16 3.38 -4.98
CA PHE A 99 14.29 3.80 -6.38
C PHE A 99 14.66 2.67 -7.35
N HIS A 100 14.56 1.42 -6.97
CA HIS A 100 14.63 0.33 -7.93
C HIS A 100 13.45 0.39 -8.92
N LEU A 101 13.71 0.03 -10.18
CA LEU A 101 12.73 0.25 -11.24
C LEU A 101 11.46 -0.60 -11.12
N ASP A 102 11.52 -1.73 -10.46
CA ASP A 102 10.36 -2.56 -10.12
C ASP A 102 9.50 -2.00 -8.97
N HIS A 103 9.92 -0.85 -8.39
CA HIS A 103 9.17 -0.12 -7.36
C HIS A 103 8.81 1.31 -7.78
N CYS A 104 9.55 1.94 -8.70
CA CYS A 104 9.29 3.31 -9.11
C CYS A 104 9.19 3.52 -10.63
N GLY A 105 9.53 2.52 -11.44
CA GLY A 105 9.66 2.64 -12.89
C GLY A 105 8.36 2.95 -13.64
N GLY A 106 7.20 2.73 -13.01
CA GLY A 106 5.89 3.09 -13.54
C GLY A 106 5.54 4.58 -13.46
N LEU A 107 6.24 5.36 -12.63
CA LEU A 107 5.91 6.78 -12.42
C LEU A 107 6.01 7.62 -13.69
N ALA A 108 7.12 7.51 -14.42
CA ALA A 108 7.32 8.33 -15.62
C ALA A 108 6.28 8.03 -16.72
N PRO A 109 6.03 6.77 -17.14
CA PRO A 109 5.01 6.47 -18.12
C PRO A 109 3.58 6.77 -17.63
N PHE A 110 3.29 6.64 -16.33
CA PHE A 110 2.00 7.04 -15.76
C PHE A 110 1.78 8.55 -15.87
N LEU A 111 2.74 9.36 -15.44
CA LEU A 111 2.66 10.82 -15.54
C LEU A 111 2.60 11.28 -17.01
N PHE A 112 3.28 10.58 -17.92
CA PHE A 112 3.15 10.84 -19.34
C PHE A 112 1.73 10.54 -19.84
N GLY A 113 1.16 9.38 -19.45
CA GLY A 113 -0.19 8.97 -19.84
C GLY A 113 -1.28 9.90 -19.31
N THR A 114 -1.24 10.23 -18.02
CA THR A 114 -2.23 11.10 -17.35
C THR A 114 -2.24 12.53 -17.88
N LYS A 115 -1.13 13.00 -18.45
CA LYS A 115 -1.06 14.30 -19.10
C LYS A 115 -2.02 14.41 -20.30
N TYR A 116 -2.27 13.33 -21.00
CA TYR A 116 -3.04 13.29 -22.24
C TYR A 116 -4.37 12.52 -22.12
N ALA A 117 -4.56 11.74 -21.07
CA ALA A 117 -5.76 10.94 -20.87
C ALA A 117 -7.01 11.81 -20.73
N PRO A 118 -8.11 11.55 -21.47
CA PRO A 118 -9.37 12.30 -21.36
C PRO A 118 -9.92 12.30 -19.92
N GLU A 119 -9.74 11.20 -19.19
CA GLU A 119 -10.24 10.98 -17.84
C GLU A 119 -9.64 11.97 -16.83
N THR A 120 -8.44 12.47 -17.09
CA THR A 120 -7.71 13.35 -16.18
C THR A 120 -7.86 14.85 -16.48
N GLN A 121 -8.39 15.23 -17.67
CA GLN A 121 -8.42 16.64 -18.11
C GLN A 121 -9.30 17.54 -17.22
N ASN A 122 -10.31 16.97 -16.56
CA ASN A 122 -11.19 17.71 -15.65
C ASN A 122 -10.87 17.48 -14.16
N ARG A 123 -9.81 16.72 -13.86
CA ARG A 123 -9.39 16.43 -12.49
C ARG A 123 -8.97 17.72 -11.78
N LYS A 124 -9.51 17.96 -10.57
CA LYS A 124 -9.17 19.10 -9.71
C LYS A 124 -8.38 18.70 -8.47
N LYS A 125 -8.48 17.43 -8.09
CA LYS A 125 -7.74 16.89 -6.95
C LYS A 125 -6.24 16.79 -7.28
N PRO A 126 -5.35 17.12 -6.35
CA PRO A 126 -3.92 16.84 -6.53
C PRO A 126 -3.65 15.34 -6.61
N LEU A 127 -2.56 14.97 -7.29
CA LEU A 127 -1.88 13.70 -7.09
C LEU A 127 -0.69 13.98 -6.16
N LYS A 128 -0.65 13.29 -5.03
CA LYS A 128 0.49 13.33 -4.12
C LYS A 128 1.46 12.20 -4.45
N ILE A 129 2.75 12.50 -4.58
CA ILE A 129 3.81 11.50 -4.68
C ILE A 129 4.72 11.71 -3.48
N VAL A 130 4.76 10.70 -2.60
CA VAL A 130 5.48 10.74 -1.33
C VAL A 130 6.52 9.63 -1.32
N GLY A 131 7.69 9.91 -0.80
CA GLY A 131 8.76 8.90 -0.68
C GLY A 131 9.97 9.44 0.05
N PRO A 132 11.05 8.65 0.13
CA PRO A 132 12.26 9.03 0.82
C PRO A 132 13.02 10.15 0.10
N LYS A 133 14.00 10.70 0.79
CA LYS A 133 14.93 11.69 0.25
C LYS A 133 15.57 11.22 -1.05
N GLY A 134 15.62 12.09 -2.05
CA GLY A 134 16.07 11.75 -3.41
C GLY A 134 14.96 11.56 -4.42
N LEU A 135 13.69 11.40 -3.97
CA LEU A 135 12.51 11.24 -4.85
C LEU A 135 12.37 12.42 -5.82
N LYS A 136 12.51 13.64 -5.34
CA LYS A 136 12.46 14.84 -6.21
C LYS A 136 13.53 14.84 -7.28
N LYS A 137 14.75 14.42 -6.92
CA LYS A 137 15.86 14.30 -7.86
C LYS A 137 15.59 13.25 -8.93
N LEU A 138 15.04 12.09 -8.55
CA LEU A 138 14.63 11.03 -9.48
C LEU A 138 13.56 11.52 -10.45
N LEU A 139 12.49 12.11 -9.93
CA LEU A 139 11.39 12.63 -10.75
C LEU A 139 11.83 13.78 -11.67
N ASP A 140 12.72 14.64 -11.21
CA ASP A 140 13.36 15.67 -12.05
C ASP A 140 14.17 15.07 -13.20
N ALA A 141 14.90 13.98 -12.96
CA ALA A 141 15.63 13.28 -14.01
C ALA A 141 14.66 12.70 -15.06
N PHE A 142 13.58 12.06 -14.64
CA PHE A 142 12.54 11.58 -15.54
C PHE A 142 11.86 12.73 -16.30
N ASN A 143 11.56 13.83 -15.65
CA ASN A 143 10.91 14.99 -16.26
C ASN A 143 11.78 15.65 -17.35
N LYS A 144 13.10 15.65 -17.16
CA LYS A 144 14.07 16.22 -18.09
C LYS A 144 14.47 15.28 -19.21
N ALA A 145 14.28 13.97 -19.03
CA ALA A 145 14.60 13.00 -20.06
C ALA A 145 13.75 13.28 -21.31
N ASN A 146 14.42 13.47 -22.46
CA ASN A 146 13.77 13.72 -23.75
C ASN A 146 12.67 14.82 -23.73
N ASP A 147 12.80 15.80 -22.84
CA ASP A 147 11.83 16.91 -22.68
C ASP A 147 10.37 16.43 -22.47
N TYR A 148 10.16 15.35 -21.72
CA TYR A 148 8.83 14.77 -21.48
C TYR A 148 7.89 15.73 -20.72
N ARG A 149 8.43 16.69 -19.95
CA ARG A 149 7.64 17.66 -19.19
C ARG A 149 6.56 17.01 -18.33
N LEU A 150 6.92 15.98 -17.58
CA LEU A 150 5.99 15.15 -16.81
C LEU A 150 5.24 15.92 -15.72
N PHE A 151 5.81 17.06 -15.26
CA PHE A 151 5.17 17.90 -14.25
C PHE A 151 4.08 18.83 -14.82
N GLN A 152 3.98 18.94 -16.15
CA GLN A 152 2.89 19.69 -16.79
C GLN A 152 1.64 18.81 -16.88
N GLN A 153 0.97 18.61 -15.72
CA GLN A 153 -0.26 17.84 -15.62
C GLN A 153 -1.50 18.74 -15.72
N PRO A 154 -2.67 18.23 -16.15
CA PRO A 154 -3.94 18.96 -16.12
C PRO A 154 -4.49 19.13 -14.69
N PHE A 155 -3.83 18.58 -13.68
CA PHE A 155 -4.17 18.63 -12.26
C PHE A 155 -2.93 18.99 -11.41
N PRO A 156 -3.11 19.45 -10.16
CA PRO A 156 -1.99 19.71 -9.27
C PRO A 156 -1.17 18.46 -8.97
N LEU A 157 0.16 18.57 -9.02
CA LEU A 157 1.09 17.52 -8.62
C LEU A 157 1.85 17.97 -7.38
N GLU A 158 1.79 17.18 -6.30
CA GLU A 158 2.47 17.47 -5.05
C GLU A 158 3.53 16.39 -4.79
N ILE A 159 4.80 16.77 -4.70
CA ILE A 159 5.91 15.85 -4.46
C ILE A 159 6.51 16.16 -3.09
N THR A 160 6.48 15.18 -2.19
CA THR A 160 6.94 15.30 -0.81
C THR A 160 7.99 14.23 -0.51
N GLU A 161 9.13 14.67 0.01
CA GLU A 161 10.13 13.80 0.60
C GLU A 161 9.92 13.76 2.11
N VAL A 162 10.06 12.59 2.72
CA VAL A 162 9.91 12.37 4.15
C VAL A 162 11.20 11.77 4.72
N GLU A 163 11.50 12.14 5.95
CA GLU A 163 12.61 11.53 6.70
C GLU A 163 12.10 10.31 7.50
N PRO A 164 12.92 9.27 7.68
CA PRO A 164 12.58 8.16 8.56
C PRO A 164 12.24 8.64 9.98
N TYR A 165 11.26 7.96 10.61
CA TYR A 165 10.73 8.21 11.97
C TYR A 165 9.91 9.50 12.13
N GLU A 166 9.75 10.31 11.10
CA GLU A 166 8.82 11.45 11.13
C GLU A 166 7.39 11.01 10.83
N ASN A 167 6.43 11.57 11.59
CA ASN A 167 5.01 11.37 11.32
C ASN A 167 4.54 12.37 10.27
N PHE A 168 3.75 11.88 9.30
CA PHE A 168 3.13 12.72 8.29
C PHE A 168 1.72 12.24 7.95
N GLU A 169 0.94 13.06 7.28
CA GLU A 169 -0.34 12.65 6.68
C GLU A 169 -0.14 12.42 5.18
N ILE A 170 -0.39 11.19 4.72
CA ILE A 170 -0.37 10.89 3.29
C ILE A 170 -1.67 11.33 2.60
N LEU A 171 -2.81 11.16 3.29
CA LEU A 171 -4.11 11.73 2.94
C LEU A 171 -4.75 12.31 4.19
N ASN A 172 -5.78 13.13 4.04
CA ASN A 172 -6.47 13.74 5.18
C ASN A 172 -6.97 12.67 6.16
N GLY A 173 -6.45 12.71 7.40
CA GLY A 173 -6.75 11.76 8.46
C GLY A 173 -6.09 10.38 8.30
N ILE A 174 -5.29 10.16 7.26
CA ILE A 174 -4.49 8.94 7.08
C ILE A 174 -3.06 9.25 7.48
N ARG A 175 -2.68 8.85 8.69
CA ARG A 175 -1.36 9.06 9.28
C ARG A 175 -0.37 8.03 8.76
N ALA A 176 0.87 8.44 8.58
CA ALA A 176 1.93 7.54 8.17
C ALA A 176 3.25 7.87 8.91
N VAL A 177 4.08 6.86 9.00
CA VAL A 177 5.48 6.97 9.45
C VAL A 177 6.31 5.99 8.65
N ALA A 178 7.53 6.36 8.32
CA ALA A 178 8.48 5.49 7.62
C ALA A 178 9.66 5.12 8.52
N ILE A 179 10.28 3.97 8.27
CA ILE A 179 11.57 3.60 8.85
C ILE A 179 12.51 3.11 7.75
N SER A 180 13.82 3.32 7.92
CA SER A 180 14.81 2.77 6.99
C SER A 180 14.78 1.25 7.00
N THR A 181 14.99 0.63 5.84
CA THR A 181 15.15 -0.82 5.67
C THR A 181 16.58 -1.19 5.30
N PHE A 182 16.93 -2.44 5.47
CA PHE A 182 18.26 -2.95 5.12
C PHE A 182 18.27 -3.36 3.64
N HIS A 183 18.26 -2.38 2.72
CA HIS A 183 18.25 -2.63 1.28
C HIS A 183 19.13 -1.62 0.52
N THR A 184 18.60 -0.42 0.23
CA THR A 184 19.37 0.71 -0.30
C THR A 184 19.46 1.83 0.75
N GLU A 185 20.26 2.86 0.50
CA GLU A 185 20.45 3.96 1.45
C GLU A 185 19.13 4.67 1.77
N GLU A 186 18.28 4.85 0.75
CA GLU A 186 17.00 5.55 0.86
C GLU A 186 15.81 4.63 1.19
N SER A 187 15.97 3.31 1.14
CA SER A 187 14.85 2.37 1.29
C SER A 187 14.11 2.52 2.61
N CYS A 188 12.78 2.56 2.53
CA CYS A 188 11.89 2.72 3.69
C CYS A 188 10.70 1.77 3.66
N ALA A 189 10.45 1.13 4.80
CA ALA A 189 9.14 0.57 5.13
C ALA A 189 8.21 1.70 5.57
N ILE A 190 6.88 1.49 5.39
CA ILE A 190 5.87 2.45 5.83
C ILE A 190 4.81 1.77 6.70
N ARG A 191 4.38 2.46 7.76
CA ARG A 191 3.19 2.16 8.54
C ARG A 191 2.14 3.22 8.26
N ILE A 192 0.99 2.82 7.77
CA ILE A 192 -0.17 3.66 7.48
C ILE A 192 -1.24 3.33 8.50
N THR A 193 -1.81 4.36 9.13
CA THR A 193 -2.85 4.22 10.16
C THR A 193 -4.02 5.12 9.79
N ASP A 194 -5.20 4.54 9.67
CA ASP A 194 -6.42 5.26 9.35
C ASP A 194 -7.09 5.89 10.59
N ASN A 195 -8.24 6.52 10.38
CA ASN A 195 -9.00 7.19 11.44
C ASN A 195 -9.60 6.24 12.50
N GLU A 196 -9.59 4.92 12.25
CA GLU A 196 -10.04 3.88 13.18
C GLU A 196 -8.90 3.14 13.85
N ASP A 197 -7.69 3.69 13.73
CA ASP A 197 -6.45 3.10 14.23
C ASP A 197 -6.11 1.73 13.59
N ARG A 198 -6.71 1.39 12.43
CA ARG A 198 -6.29 0.24 11.65
C ARG A 198 -4.95 0.51 11.01
N ALA A 199 -4.01 -0.38 11.21
CA ALA A 199 -2.64 -0.19 10.79
C ALA A 199 -2.22 -1.21 9.73
N ILE A 200 -1.71 -0.71 8.60
CA ILE A 200 -1.08 -1.50 7.55
C ILE A 200 0.40 -1.17 7.56
N VAL A 201 1.24 -2.20 7.57
CA VAL A 201 2.69 -2.04 7.42
C VAL A 201 3.13 -2.72 6.13
N PHE A 202 3.80 -1.97 5.27
CA PHE A 202 4.44 -2.44 4.07
C PHE A 202 5.95 -2.38 4.27
N SER A 203 6.62 -3.54 4.20
CA SER A 203 8.06 -3.62 4.46
C SER A 203 8.90 -2.98 3.38
N SER A 204 8.40 -2.91 2.14
CA SER A 204 9.26 -2.76 0.98
C SER A 204 10.30 -3.90 0.91
N ASP A 205 11.36 -3.73 0.12
CA ASP A 205 12.50 -4.63 0.08
C ASP A 205 13.39 -4.42 1.31
N THR A 206 13.81 -5.51 1.93
CA THR A 206 14.64 -5.47 3.12
C THR A 206 15.34 -6.79 3.38
N GLY A 207 16.58 -6.74 3.86
CA GLY A 207 17.17 -7.85 4.58
C GLY A 207 16.64 -7.94 6.02
N PHE A 208 17.17 -8.88 6.78
CA PHE A 208 16.70 -9.14 8.13
C PHE A 208 16.98 -7.97 9.09
N SER A 209 15.92 -7.43 9.68
CA SER A 209 15.97 -6.38 10.69
C SER A 209 14.96 -6.62 11.81
N LYS A 210 15.41 -6.68 13.06
CA LYS A 210 14.52 -6.78 14.23
C LYS A 210 13.67 -5.52 14.44
N ASP A 211 14.15 -4.37 13.99
CA ASP A 211 13.44 -3.10 14.12
C ASP A 211 12.16 -3.08 13.28
N LEU A 212 12.20 -3.73 12.09
CA LEU A 212 11.01 -3.91 11.27
C LEU A 212 9.90 -4.68 12.01
N SER A 213 10.27 -5.70 12.82
CA SER A 213 9.28 -6.44 13.61
C SER A 213 8.66 -5.59 14.73
N ALA A 214 9.42 -4.69 15.33
CA ALA A 214 8.92 -3.74 16.32
C ALA A 214 7.99 -2.70 15.66
N PHE A 215 8.37 -2.21 14.50
CA PHE A 215 7.59 -1.28 13.69
C PHE A 215 6.26 -1.85 13.23
N ALA A 216 6.23 -3.13 12.84
CA ALA A 216 5.03 -3.85 12.40
C ALA A 216 4.18 -4.40 13.56
N LYS A 217 4.54 -4.09 14.82
CA LYS A 217 3.85 -4.65 15.99
C LYS A 217 2.35 -4.36 15.95
N ASN A 218 1.56 -5.44 16.13
CA ASN A 218 0.10 -5.42 16.18
C ASN A 218 -0.57 -4.78 14.95
N ALA A 219 0.06 -4.78 13.79
CA ALA A 219 -0.57 -4.32 12.56
C ALA A 219 -1.80 -5.17 12.21
N ASP A 220 -2.82 -4.56 11.59
CA ASP A 220 -3.97 -5.28 11.04
C ASP A 220 -3.56 -6.13 9.82
N LEU A 221 -2.64 -5.58 9.01
CA LEU A 221 -1.98 -6.27 7.92
C LEU A 221 -0.49 -5.91 7.89
N PHE A 222 0.36 -6.94 7.91
CA PHE A 222 1.79 -6.81 7.67
C PHE A 222 2.13 -7.40 6.31
N VAL A 223 2.36 -6.55 5.31
CA VAL A 223 2.83 -6.92 3.98
C VAL A 223 4.35 -6.96 4.02
N LEU A 224 4.90 -8.15 3.90
CA LEU A 224 6.32 -8.41 4.11
C LEU A 224 6.92 -9.08 2.89
N GLU A 225 8.03 -8.55 2.39
CA GLU A 225 8.80 -9.25 1.39
C GLU A 225 9.24 -10.62 1.88
N CYS A 226 9.32 -11.58 0.97
CA CYS A 226 9.83 -12.92 1.19
C CYS A 226 10.36 -13.45 -0.14
N SER A 227 11.44 -12.85 -0.59
CA SER A 227 12.00 -13.07 -1.93
C SER A 227 12.40 -14.52 -2.14
N PHE A 228 12.97 -15.16 -1.12
CA PHE A 228 13.53 -16.49 -1.21
C PHE A 228 12.88 -17.48 -0.25
N VAL A 229 12.87 -18.75 -0.66
CA VAL A 229 12.40 -19.86 0.20
C VAL A 229 13.44 -20.15 1.27
N LYS A 230 14.69 -20.33 0.84
CA LYS A 230 15.87 -20.64 1.69
C LYS A 230 17.16 -20.31 0.94
N ASP A 231 18.27 -20.34 1.66
CA ASP A 231 19.62 -20.19 1.08
C ASP A 231 19.74 -18.94 0.21
N LYS A 232 19.18 -17.82 0.67
CA LYS A 232 19.15 -16.56 -0.07
C LYS A 232 20.53 -16.13 -0.58
N PRO A 233 20.66 -15.75 -1.87
CA PRO A 233 21.96 -15.40 -2.46
C PRO A 233 22.44 -14.00 -2.05
N VAL A 234 21.54 -13.17 -1.47
CA VAL A 234 21.82 -11.79 -1.09
C VAL A 234 21.23 -11.45 0.28
N GLU A 235 21.99 -10.74 1.10
CA GLU A 235 21.58 -10.38 2.47
C GLU A 235 20.48 -9.30 2.51
N LYS A 236 20.30 -8.56 1.43
CA LYS A 236 19.38 -7.41 1.36
C LYS A 236 17.94 -7.78 1.02
N HIS A 237 17.60 -9.07 1.02
CA HIS A 237 16.27 -9.62 0.91
C HIS A 237 16.04 -10.67 1.98
N LEU A 238 14.79 -11.06 2.19
CA LEU A 238 14.41 -12.07 3.18
C LEU A 238 14.21 -13.44 2.54
N GLU A 239 14.57 -14.47 3.30
CA GLU A 239 14.10 -15.82 3.09
C GLU A 239 12.94 -16.14 4.07
N LEU A 240 12.22 -17.23 3.80
CA LEU A 240 11.03 -17.61 4.54
C LEU A 240 11.24 -17.71 6.05
N ALA A 241 12.34 -18.32 6.50
CA ALA A 241 12.63 -18.48 7.92
C ALA A 241 12.75 -17.13 8.64
N GLU A 242 13.40 -16.16 8.01
CA GLU A 242 13.57 -14.80 8.52
C GLU A 242 12.25 -14.03 8.51
N ALA A 243 11.50 -14.09 7.40
CA ALA A 243 10.19 -13.46 7.30
C ALA A 243 9.24 -13.97 8.39
N MET A 244 9.20 -15.28 8.61
CA MET A 244 8.38 -15.89 9.65
C MET A 244 8.83 -15.55 11.07
N PHE A 245 10.15 -15.38 11.29
CA PHE A 245 10.65 -14.84 12.56
C PHE A 245 10.11 -13.43 12.83
N LEU A 246 10.17 -12.54 11.82
CA LEU A 246 9.68 -11.16 11.94
C LEU A 246 8.17 -11.14 12.20
N VAL A 247 7.39 -11.95 11.49
CA VAL A 247 5.93 -12.07 11.70
C VAL A 247 5.60 -12.51 13.12
N ARG A 248 6.27 -13.55 13.64
CA ARG A 248 6.07 -14.05 15.02
C ARG A 248 6.31 -12.97 16.05
N ARG A 249 7.35 -12.16 15.83
CA ARG A 249 7.74 -11.10 16.76
C ARG A 249 6.81 -9.89 16.66
N ALA A 250 6.37 -9.53 15.46
CA ALA A 250 5.45 -8.42 15.21
C ALA A 250 4.02 -8.70 15.69
N LYS A 251 3.57 -9.97 15.65
CA LYS A 251 2.22 -10.40 16.02
C LYS A 251 1.12 -9.59 15.32
N PRO A 252 1.15 -9.43 13.99
CA PRO A 252 0.07 -8.76 13.27
C PRO A 252 -1.21 -9.62 13.33
N LYS A 253 -2.37 -9.02 13.07
CA LYS A 253 -3.63 -9.80 12.91
C LYS A 253 -3.56 -10.72 11.69
N ARG A 254 -2.95 -10.23 10.60
CA ARG A 254 -2.68 -10.98 9.36
C ARG A 254 -1.31 -10.57 8.83
N ALA A 255 -0.58 -11.50 8.25
CA ALA A 255 0.61 -11.20 7.46
C ALA A 255 0.40 -11.65 6.02
N MET A 256 0.98 -10.94 5.06
CA MET A 256 1.00 -11.31 3.66
C MET A 256 2.45 -11.31 3.19
N LEU A 257 2.92 -12.46 2.69
CA LEU A 257 4.22 -12.58 2.08
C LEU A 257 4.14 -12.26 0.60
N THR A 258 5.13 -11.54 0.09
CA THR A 258 5.17 -11.00 -1.28
C THR A 258 6.60 -10.87 -1.80
N HIS A 259 6.77 -10.26 -2.99
CA HIS A 259 8.06 -10.04 -3.65
C HIS A 259 8.78 -11.34 -4.02
N PHE A 260 8.01 -12.31 -4.54
CA PHE A 260 8.48 -13.67 -4.77
C PHE A 260 9.34 -13.80 -6.03
N TYR A 261 10.50 -14.45 -5.91
CA TYR A 261 11.28 -14.95 -7.03
C TYR A 261 10.70 -16.28 -7.55
N ALA A 262 11.20 -16.73 -8.73
CA ALA A 262 10.67 -17.90 -9.45
C ALA A 262 10.74 -19.20 -8.64
N GLU A 263 11.69 -19.35 -7.73
CA GLU A 263 11.84 -20.56 -6.90
C GLU A 263 10.58 -20.88 -6.07
N TRP A 264 9.75 -19.87 -5.79
CA TRP A 264 8.47 -20.06 -5.11
C TRP A 264 7.41 -20.82 -5.95
N ASP A 265 7.65 -21.05 -7.25
CA ASP A 265 6.71 -21.81 -8.09
C ASP A 265 6.78 -23.33 -7.84
N ASP A 266 7.93 -23.81 -7.40
CA ASP A 266 8.17 -25.21 -7.11
C ASP A 266 7.90 -25.59 -5.64
N VAL A 267 7.34 -24.63 -4.87
CA VAL A 267 7.13 -24.78 -3.41
C VAL A 267 5.64 -24.76 -3.07
N ASP A 268 5.21 -25.71 -2.29
CA ASP A 268 3.90 -25.71 -1.66
C ASP A 268 3.90 -24.73 -0.48
N PHE A 269 3.43 -23.51 -0.75
CA PHE A 269 3.41 -22.42 0.22
C PHE A 269 2.69 -22.77 1.52
N GLU A 270 1.52 -23.42 1.42
CA GLU A 270 0.70 -23.76 2.60
C GLU A 270 1.44 -24.77 3.49
N LYS A 271 2.08 -25.75 2.87
CA LYS A 271 2.88 -26.75 3.59
C LYS A 271 4.08 -26.11 4.31
N GLU A 272 4.79 -25.19 3.65
CA GLU A 272 5.93 -24.50 4.29
C GLU A 272 5.48 -23.62 5.46
N ILE A 273 4.34 -22.95 5.34
CA ILE A 273 3.78 -22.14 6.43
C ILE A 273 3.32 -23.04 7.60
N GLU A 274 2.69 -24.17 7.33
CA GLU A 274 2.23 -25.12 8.35
C GLU A 274 3.40 -25.68 9.17
N LEU A 275 4.51 -26.04 8.49
CA LEU A 275 5.73 -26.51 9.14
C LEU A 275 6.30 -25.51 10.15
N LEU A 276 6.06 -24.23 9.94
CA LEU A 276 6.53 -23.15 10.84
C LEU A 276 5.56 -22.86 11.99
N ALA A 277 4.48 -23.66 12.13
CA ALA A 277 3.53 -23.68 13.24
C ALA A 277 3.03 -22.29 13.68
N GLN A 278 2.33 -21.58 12.79
CA GLN A 278 1.85 -20.23 13.06
C GLN A 278 0.39 -20.21 13.52
N LYS A 279 0.12 -19.37 14.55
CA LYS A 279 -1.25 -18.99 14.94
C LYS A 279 -1.76 -17.76 14.15
N ILE A 280 -0.88 -17.06 13.47
CA ILE A 280 -1.20 -15.86 12.69
C ILE A 280 -1.59 -16.30 11.28
N LYS A 281 -2.66 -15.73 10.73
CA LYS A 281 -3.05 -16.00 9.35
C LYS A 281 -2.02 -15.41 8.39
N ILE A 282 -1.33 -16.29 7.66
CA ILE A 282 -0.36 -15.92 6.63
C ILE A 282 -1.03 -16.06 5.26
N LEU A 283 -0.88 -15.06 4.42
CA LEU A 283 -1.41 -15.02 3.06
C LEU A 283 -0.25 -15.02 2.06
N LYS A 284 -0.39 -15.77 0.98
CA LYS A 284 0.46 -15.63 -0.21
C LYS A 284 -0.07 -14.49 -1.06
N ALA A 285 0.76 -13.51 -1.37
CA ALA A 285 0.38 -12.48 -2.34
C ALA A 285 0.27 -13.10 -3.74
N VAL A 286 -0.81 -12.80 -4.43
CA VAL A 286 -1.08 -13.17 -5.82
C VAL A 286 -1.64 -11.95 -6.51
N ASP A 287 -1.20 -11.67 -7.73
CA ASP A 287 -1.68 -10.55 -8.53
C ASP A 287 -3.22 -10.62 -8.68
N GLY A 288 -3.92 -9.56 -8.30
CA GLY A 288 -5.38 -9.50 -8.25
C GLY A 288 -6.02 -9.89 -6.90
N LEU A 289 -5.24 -10.37 -5.92
CA LEU A 289 -5.78 -10.69 -4.59
C LEU A 289 -6.34 -9.43 -3.92
N ARG A 290 -7.58 -9.54 -3.39
CA ARG A 290 -8.27 -8.46 -2.68
C ARG A 290 -8.52 -8.85 -1.23
N ILE A 291 -8.24 -7.96 -0.31
CA ILE A 291 -8.38 -8.16 1.14
C ILE A 291 -9.18 -7.00 1.73
N ASP A 292 -10.28 -7.32 2.41
CA ASP A 292 -11.00 -6.35 3.23
C ASP A 292 -10.38 -6.30 4.63
N LEU A 293 -10.07 -5.10 5.08
CA LEU A 293 -9.58 -4.82 6.41
C LEU A 293 -10.73 -4.20 7.24
N SER A 294 -11.64 -5.05 7.62
CA SER A 294 -12.76 -4.70 8.51
C SER A 294 -12.39 -4.94 9.97
#